data_4e940ec1d594a8efc9fcc83171e7aacc
#
_entry.id   4e940ec1d594a8efc9fcc83171e7aacc
#
_cell.length_a   1.000
_cell.length_b   1.000
_cell.length_c   1.000
_cell.angle_alpha   90.00
_cell.angle_beta   90.00
_cell.angle_gamma   90.00
#
_symmetry.space_group_name_H-M   'P 1'
#
loop_
_entity.id
_entity.type
_entity.pdbx_description
1 polymer ?
#
loop_
_entity_poly.entity_id
_entity_poly.type
_entity_poly.pdbx_seq_one_letter_code
_entity_poly.pdbx_strand_id
1 'polypeptide(L)'
;MNRFLKTLLGVALVFAAGCASVTIPSERVGVCSWSWQLPMTQVAAKMDEAGVKGIHLALGPFIAPDGRHGGAESADAWVFVKGKVAKGEWVVMSTMIGTVGEDYTTLETIRKTGGIVPDKHWEANKRIVTRGAQLTQELGCKYMSTHAGFLDESDPKAYKKYVERVAWMRDECRKYGVTLILESGQETAEDLAAFMPKVPGVGINFDPANMILYAKGKPMQALKVLYPWIRQVHVKDACETKVPGTWGTEVAWGEGEVGGKSFVAELEALGYKGNYVVEREAGDDRPGDISRAVRQLVK
;
A
#
# COMPACT_ATOMS: atom_id res chain seq x y z
N MET A 1 -24.33 -65.46 21.69
CA MET A 1 -23.85 -64.42 22.60
C MET A 1 -22.43 -64.06 22.19
N ASN A 2 -22.23 -63.24 21.13
CA ASN A 2 -20.91 -62.85 20.63
C ASN A 2 -20.88 -61.39 20.38
N ARG A 3 -20.10 -60.67 21.19
CA ARG A 3 -19.82 -59.23 21.03
C ARG A 3 -18.75 -59.07 19.97
N PHE A 4 -19.07 -58.41 18.85
CA PHE A 4 -18.08 -57.91 17.87
C PHE A 4 -17.57 -56.55 18.34
N LEU A 5 -16.29 -56.50 18.69
CA LEU A 5 -15.53 -55.30 18.97
C LEU A 5 -15.03 -54.76 17.62
N LYS A 6 -15.56 -53.63 17.14
CA LYS A 6 -15.03 -52.90 15.97
C LYS A 6 -13.97 -51.92 16.46
N THR A 7 -12.73 -52.20 16.15
CA THR A 7 -11.60 -51.29 16.33
C THR A 7 -11.61 -50.28 15.20
N LEU A 8 -11.89 -49.03 15.50
CA LEU A 8 -11.65 -47.92 14.56
C LEU A 8 -10.16 -47.54 14.64
N LEU A 9 -9.41 -47.86 13.58
CA LEU A 9 -8.10 -47.26 13.33
C LEU A 9 -8.33 -45.85 12.80
N GLY A 10 -8.09 -44.84 13.62
CA GLY A 10 -7.99 -43.43 13.18
C GLY A 10 -6.64 -43.22 12.53
N VAL A 11 -6.62 -43.08 11.21
CA VAL A 11 -5.44 -42.59 10.48
C VAL A 11 -5.37 -41.09 10.68
N ALA A 12 -4.48 -40.64 11.57
CA ALA A 12 -4.11 -39.25 11.68
C ALA A 12 -3.21 -38.90 10.48
N LEU A 13 -3.77 -38.24 9.45
CA LEU A 13 -2.98 -37.59 8.41
C LEU A 13 -2.28 -36.38 9.04
N VAL A 14 -1.02 -36.56 9.40
CA VAL A 14 -0.13 -35.44 9.71
C VAL A 14 0.22 -34.80 8.37
N PHE A 15 -0.45 -33.68 8.03
CA PHE A 15 0.02 -32.82 6.99
C PHE A 15 1.33 -32.16 7.46
N ALA A 16 2.45 -32.72 7.07
CA ALA A 16 3.71 -32.01 7.07
C ALA A 16 3.59 -30.92 5.99
N ALA A 17 3.14 -29.71 6.40
CA ALA A 17 3.27 -28.52 5.57
C ALA A 17 4.77 -28.23 5.44
N GLY A 18 5.41 -28.85 4.45
CA GLY A 18 6.70 -28.38 3.98
C GLY A 18 6.50 -26.92 3.55
N CYS A 19 7.24 -25.99 4.15
CA CYS A 19 7.33 -24.61 3.66
C CYS A 19 7.95 -24.64 2.27
N ALA A 20 7.12 -24.93 1.24
CA ALA A 20 7.49 -24.62 -0.13
C ALA A 20 7.68 -23.10 -0.20
N SER A 21 8.86 -22.65 -0.58
CA SER A 21 9.12 -21.21 -0.76
C SER A 21 8.17 -20.70 -1.84
N VAL A 22 7.20 -19.87 -1.44
CA VAL A 22 6.31 -19.23 -2.40
C VAL A 22 7.12 -18.22 -3.19
N THR A 23 7.09 -18.36 -4.51
CA THR A 23 7.77 -17.47 -5.46
C THR A 23 6.72 -16.68 -6.20
N ILE A 24 6.88 -15.36 -6.24
CA ILE A 24 5.97 -14.44 -6.93
C ILE A 24 6.50 -14.19 -8.34
N PRO A 25 5.66 -14.30 -9.38
CA PRO A 25 6.03 -13.89 -10.73
C PRO A 25 6.53 -12.45 -10.75
N SER A 26 7.66 -12.21 -11.43
CA SER A 26 8.33 -10.90 -11.43
C SER A 26 7.45 -9.76 -11.94
N GLU A 27 6.49 -10.06 -12.82
CA GLU A 27 5.51 -9.09 -13.34
C GLU A 27 4.51 -8.62 -12.27
N ARG A 28 4.43 -9.30 -11.12
CA ARG A 28 3.62 -8.89 -9.97
C ARG A 28 4.43 -8.18 -8.89
N VAL A 29 5.74 -8.00 -9.09
CA VAL A 29 6.63 -7.37 -8.11
C VAL A 29 7.08 -6.02 -8.61
N GLY A 30 6.98 -5.02 -7.75
CA GLY A 30 7.39 -3.65 -8.01
C GLY A 30 8.04 -2.99 -6.80
N VAL A 31 8.37 -1.70 -6.97
CA VAL A 31 8.99 -0.88 -5.93
C VAL A 31 8.30 0.50 -5.90
N CYS A 32 8.14 1.06 -4.71
CA CYS A 32 7.69 2.43 -4.52
C CYS A 32 8.78 3.42 -4.97
N SER A 33 8.42 4.35 -5.84
CA SER A 33 9.39 5.30 -6.42
C SER A 33 10.07 6.19 -5.39
N TRP A 34 9.37 6.53 -4.31
CA TRP A 34 9.89 7.38 -3.21
C TRP A 34 10.87 6.64 -2.30
N SER A 35 10.85 5.31 -2.27
CA SER A 35 11.78 4.51 -1.47
C SER A 35 13.23 4.73 -1.87
N TRP A 36 13.48 5.10 -3.12
CA TRP A 36 14.83 5.40 -3.62
C TRP A 36 15.37 6.76 -3.16
N GLN A 37 14.49 7.73 -2.84
CA GLN A 37 14.85 9.12 -2.54
C GLN A 37 15.73 9.78 -3.62
N LEU A 38 15.44 9.49 -4.86
CA LEU A 38 16.18 9.98 -6.04
C LEU A 38 15.23 10.68 -7.01
N PRO A 39 15.73 11.62 -7.82
CA PRO A 39 15.00 12.13 -8.98
C PRO A 39 14.59 11.00 -9.91
N MET A 40 13.45 11.14 -10.57
CA MET A 40 12.84 10.06 -11.36
C MET A 40 13.76 9.52 -12.47
N THR A 41 14.59 10.37 -13.04
CA THR A 41 15.59 9.97 -14.06
C THR A 41 16.67 9.05 -13.51
N GLN A 42 16.97 9.12 -12.20
CA GLN A 42 17.96 8.25 -11.54
C GLN A 42 17.32 6.96 -10.98
N VAL A 43 16.02 6.96 -10.71
CA VAL A 43 15.27 5.77 -10.28
C VAL A 43 15.41 4.64 -11.29
N ALA A 44 15.50 4.95 -12.59
CA ALA A 44 15.61 3.93 -13.63
C ALA A 44 16.81 3.00 -13.45
N ALA A 45 17.99 3.55 -13.18
CA ALA A 45 19.19 2.74 -12.94
C ALA A 45 19.03 1.84 -11.72
N LYS A 46 18.36 2.34 -10.67
CA LYS A 46 18.12 1.56 -9.44
C LYS A 46 17.09 0.44 -9.66
N MET A 47 16.09 0.65 -10.46
CA MET A 47 15.14 -0.39 -10.85
C MET A 47 15.82 -1.49 -11.69
N ASP A 48 16.70 -1.09 -12.62
CA ASP A 48 17.49 -2.02 -13.41
C ASP A 48 18.43 -2.86 -12.53
N GLU A 49 19.15 -2.21 -11.57
CA GLU A 49 20.01 -2.89 -10.57
C GLU A 49 19.20 -3.88 -9.69
N ALA A 50 17.97 -3.54 -9.33
CA ALA A 50 17.08 -4.39 -8.54
C ALA A 50 16.39 -5.49 -9.39
N GLY A 51 16.45 -5.40 -10.72
CA GLY A 51 15.83 -6.35 -11.63
C GLY A 51 14.31 -6.26 -11.66
N VAL A 52 13.72 -5.08 -11.46
CA VAL A 52 12.27 -4.86 -11.46
C VAL A 52 11.82 -3.88 -12.52
N LYS A 53 10.64 -4.13 -13.09
CA LYS A 53 9.95 -3.21 -14.00
C LYS A 53 8.71 -2.57 -13.38
N GLY A 54 8.16 -3.20 -12.34
CA GLY A 54 6.98 -2.72 -11.63
C GLY A 54 7.30 -1.50 -10.79
N ILE A 55 6.45 -0.46 -10.86
CA ILE A 55 6.61 0.75 -10.08
C ILE A 55 5.27 1.21 -9.50
N HIS A 56 5.26 1.54 -8.21
CA HIS A 56 4.25 2.36 -7.58
C HIS A 56 4.76 3.81 -7.62
N LEU A 57 4.18 4.61 -8.50
CA LEU A 57 4.70 5.92 -8.85
C LEU A 57 4.10 7.02 -7.99
N ALA A 58 4.92 7.73 -7.22
CA ALA A 58 4.51 8.96 -6.55
C ALA A 58 4.22 10.05 -7.57
N LEU A 59 3.03 10.66 -7.51
CA LEU A 59 2.64 11.76 -8.38
C LEU A 59 2.90 13.14 -7.74
N GLY A 60 3.13 13.19 -6.43
CA GLY A 60 3.46 14.44 -5.74
C GLY A 60 4.59 15.25 -6.41
N PRO A 61 5.68 14.63 -6.89
CA PRO A 61 6.73 15.35 -7.63
C PRO A 61 6.27 16.05 -8.92
N PHE A 62 5.15 15.61 -9.52
CA PHE A 62 4.61 16.13 -10.78
C PHE A 62 3.38 17.02 -10.60
N ILE A 63 2.88 17.17 -9.37
CA ILE A 63 1.70 17.97 -9.04
C ILE A 63 2.11 19.02 -8.01
N ALA A 64 1.85 20.32 -8.32
CA ALA A 64 2.07 21.37 -7.34
C ALA A 64 1.18 21.17 -6.09
N PRO A 65 1.57 21.67 -4.90
CA PRO A 65 0.78 21.51 -3.67
C PRO A 65 -0.64 22.07 -3.73
N ASP A 66 -0.92 22.94 -4.67
CA ASP A 66 -2.27 23.48 -4.93
C ASP A 66 -3.06 22.72 -6.02
N GLY A 67 -2.50 21.60 -6.52
CA GLY A 67 -3.10 20.74 -7.52
C GLY A 67 -2.89 21.17 -8.97
N ARG A 68 -2.06 22.20 -9.24
CA ARG A 68 -1.71 22.62 -10.59
C ARG A 68 -0.61 21.74 -11.20
N HIS A 69 -0.36 21.93 -12.50
CA HIS A 69 0.82 21.34 -13.16
C HIS A 69 2.12 21.94 -12.61
N GLY A 70 3.16 21.09 -12.54
CA GLY A 70 4.49 21.49 -12.14
C GLY A 70 4.71 21.30 -10.63
N GLY A 71 5.10 20.10 -10.24
CA GLY A 71 5.67 19.78 -8.93
C GLY A 71 7.17 20.09 -8.88
N ALA A 72 7.88 19.40 -7.98
CA ALA A 72 9.33 19.52 -7.84
C ALA A 72 10.11 18.93 -9.04
N GLU A 73 9.53 17.94 -9.72
CA GLU A 73 10.11 17.35 -10.93
C GLU A 73 9.72 18.17 -12.18
N SER A 74 10.63 18.21 -13.15
CA SER A 74 10.45 18.92 -14.40
C SER A 74 9.44 18.24 -15.34
N ALA A 75 8.96 19.00 -16.34
CA ALA A 75 8.17 18.43 -17.42
C ALA A 75 8.93 17.34 -18.18
N ASP A 76 10.24 17.46 -18.32
CA ASP A 76 11.10 16.46 -18.97
C ASP A 76 11.12 15.16 -18.19
N ALA A 77 11.09 15.20 -16.84
CA ALA A 77 10.97 13.99 -16.02
C ALA A 77 9.65 13.27 -16.26
N TRP A 78 8.55 14.00 -16.48
CA TRP A 78 7.28 13.37 -16.86
C TRP A 78 7.33 12.73 -18.25
N VAL A 79 7.96 13.40 -19.21
CA VAL A 79 8.21 12.84 -20.56
C VAL A 79 9.06 11.58 -20.45
N PHE A 80 10.11 11.60 -19.61
CA PHE A 80 10.96 10.43 -19.34
C PHE A 80 10.15 9.26 -18.79
N VAL A 81 9.31 9.46 -17.77
CA VAL A 81 8.45 8.41 -17.20
C VAL A 81 7.55 7.81 -18.26
N LYS A 82 6.85 8.65 -19.04
CA LYS A 82 5.99 8.17 -20.14
C LYS A 82 6.77 7.40 -21.18
N GLY A 83 7.99 7.81 -21.48
CA GLY A 83 8.89 7.12 -22.40
C GLY A 83 9.26 5.73 -21.91
N LYS A 84 9.55 5.57 -20.61
CA LYS A 84 9.83 4.26 -19.98
C LYS A 84 8.63 3.31 -20.06
N VAL A 85 7.43 3.85 -19.78
CA VAL A 85 6.17 3.09 -19.87
C VAL A 85 5.87 2.67 -21.31
N ALA A 86 5.95 3.60 -22.25
CA ALA A 86 5.66 3.33 -23.67
C ALA A 86 6.58 2.27 -24.29
N LYS A 87 7.83 2.19 -23.83
CA LYS A 87 8.80 1.17 -24.25
C LYS A 87 8.64 -0.18 -23.53
N GLY A 88 7.73 -0.29 -22.54
CA GLY A 88 7.59 -1.48 -21.71
C GLY A 88 8.78 -1.72 -20.76
N GLU A 89 9.61 -0.70 -20.55
CA GLU A 89 10.70 -0.75 -19.58
C GLU A 89 10.17 -0.61 -18.15
N TRP A 90 9.08 0.14 -17.96
CA TRP A 90 8.34 0.25 -16.71
C TRP A 90 6.89 -0.19 -16.85
N VAL A 91 6.37 -0.80 -15.78
CA VAL A 91 4.95 -1.13 -15.61
C VAL A 91 4.44 -0.37 -14.38
N VAL A 92 3.61 0.64 -14.59
CA VAL A 92 3.01 1.37 -13.47
C VAL A 92 1.90 0.52 -12.86
N MET A 93 2.17 -0.06 -11.70
CA MET A 93 1.23 -0.94 -10.98
C MET A 93 0.13 -0.14 -10.29
N SER A 94 0.50 1.00 -9.76
CA SER A 94 -0.37 2.01 -9.17
C SER A 94 0.35 3.34 -9.12
N THR A 95 -0.41 4.41 -8.87
CA THR A 95 0.14 5.73 -8.56
C THR A 95 -0.21 6.12 -7.12
N MET A 96 0.53 7.07 -6.56
CA MET A 96 0.32 7.58 -5.20
C MET A 96 0.20 9.09 -5.22
N ILE A 97 -0.84 9.62 -4.57
CA ILE A 97 -0.97 11.04 -4.23
C ILE A 97 -0.93 11.22 -2.72
N GLY A 98 -0.30 12.29 -2.26
CA GLY A 98 -0.39 12.76 -0.87
C GLY A 98 -1.47 13.81 -0.70
N THR A 99 -1.87 14.09 0.54
CA THR A 99 -2.75 15.20 0.88
C THR A 99 -1.96 16.39 1.42
N VAL A 100 -2.55 17.58 1.36
CA VAL A 100 -1.87 18.83 1.76
C VAL A 100 -1.90 19.00 3.27
N GLY A 101 -0.76 19.38 3.84
CA GLY A 101 -0.66 19.83 5.24
C GLY A 101 -0.41 18.72 6.24
N GLU A 102 -0.08 17.52 5.78
CA GLU A 102 0.28 16.40 6.64
C GLU A 102 1.56 16.66 7.43
N ASP A 103 1.52 16.38 8.73
CA ASP A 103 2.65 16.52 9.64
C ASP A 103 2.91 15.18 10.34
N TYR A 104 3.91 14.46 9.85
CA TYR A 104 4.35 13.15 10.36
C TYR A 104 5.33 13.23 11.53
N THR A 105 5.52 14.42 12.16
CA THR A 105 6.46 14.57 13.27
C THR A 105 6.11 13.65 14.45
N THR A 106 4.82 13.54 14.78
CA THR A 106 4.31 12.64 15.81
C THR A 106 3.00 11.97 15.37
N LEU A 107 2.62 10.87 16.06
CA LEU A 107 1.31 10.24 15.84
C LEU A 107 0.14 11.21 16.11
N GLU A 108 0.30 12.13 17.04
CA GLU A 108 -0.72 13.13 17.37
C GLU A 108 -0.85 14.19 16.26
N THR A 109 0.29 14.69 15.73
CA THR A 109 0.25 15.70 14.66
C THR A 109 -0.33 15.14 13.39
N ILE A 110 0.08 13.94 12.97
CA ILE A 110 -0.49 13.35 11.75
C ILE A 110 -1.98 12.98 11.91
N ARG A 111 -2.41 12.56 13.10
CA ARG A 111 -3.84 12.34 13.38
C ARG A 111 -4.67 13.60 13.19
N LYS A 112 -4.13 14.77 13.54
CA LYS A 112 -4.83 16.06 13.41
C LYS A 112 -4.78 16.66 12.01
N THR A 113 -3.68 16.43 11.31
CA THR A 113 -3.38 17.13 10.05
C THR A 113 -3.54 16.25 8.82
N GLY A 114 -3.49 14.92 8.98
CA GLY A 114 -3.45 13.97 7.89
C GLY A 114 -4.76 13.75 7.18
N GLY A 115 -4.64 13.43 5.90
CA GLY A 115 -5.73 12.97 5.09
C GLY A 115 -6.70 14.05 4.63
N ILE A 116 -7.94 13.62 4.43
CA ILE A 116 -8.96 14.40 3.74
C ILE A 116 -9.98 15.08 4.67
N VAL A 117 -9.94 14.83 5.99
CA VAL A 117 -10.92 15.37 6.94
C VAL A 117 -10.72 16.86 7.23
N PRO A 118 -9.49 17.41 7.31
CA PRO A 118 -9.28 18.84 7.54
C PRO A 118 -9.87 19.70 6.41
N ASP A 119 -10.79 20.63 6.75
CA ASP A 119 -11.47 21.48 5.77
C ASP A 119 -10.53 22.47 5.07
N LYS A 120 -9.53 22.94 5.81
CA LYS A 120 -8.57 23.95 5.35
C LYS A 120 -7.93 23.59 3.99
N HIS A 121 -7.69 22.30 3.74
CA HIS A 121 -6.97 21.82 2.57
C HIS A 121 -7.86 21.08 1.56
N TRP A 122 -9.16 20.91 1.84
CA TRP A 122 -10.03 20.07 1.03
C TRP A 122 -10.12 20.52 -0.44
N GLU A 123 -10.19 21.83 -0.72
CA GLU A 123 -10.23 22.32 -2.09
C GLU A 123 -8.93 22.06 -2.86
N ALA A 124 -7.78 22.15 -2.20
CA ALA A 124 -6.50 21.77 -2.79
C ALA A 124 -6.44 20.26 -3.03
N ASN A 125 -6.86 19.46 -2.05
CA ASN A 125 -6.90 18.00 -2.18
C ASN A 125 -7.81 17.55 -3.32
N LYS A 126 -8.95 18.18 -3.54
CA LYS A 126 -9.81 17.89 -4.70
C LYS A 126 -9.06 18.08 -6.02
N ARG A 127 -8.31 19.18 -6.17
CA ARG A 127 -7.52 19.41 -7.38
C ARG A 127 -6.41 18.38 -7.55
N ILE A 128 -5.75 17.99 -6.46
CA ILE A 128 -4.72 16.93 -6.47
C ILE A 128 -5.32 15.60 -6.90
N VAL A 129 -6.47 15.21 -6.36
CA VAL A 129 -7.17 13.98 -6.75
C VAL A 129 -7.53 13.99 -8.24
N THR A 130 -8.13 15.08 -8.73
CA THR A 130 -8.48 15.21 -10.15
C THR A 130 -7.24 15.11 -11.04
N ARG A 131 -6.18 15.87 -10.70
CA ARG A 131 -4.94 15.83 -11.48
C ARG A 131 -4.23 14.48 -11.37
N GLY A 132 -4.20 13.87 -10.20
CA GLY A 132 -3.65 12.52 -10.00
C GLY A 132 -4.37 11.48 -10.85
N ALA A 133 -5.71 11.52 -10.90
CA ALA A 133 -6.50 10.61 -11.71
C ALA A 133 -6.22 10.78 -13.22
N GLN A 134 -6.05 12.02 -13.70
CA GLN A 134 -5.65 12.31 -15.08
C GLN A 134 -4.28 11.72 -15.41
N LEU A 135 -3.27 11.98 -14.56
CA LEU A 135 -1.92 11.45 -14.77
C LEU A 135 -1.88 9.92 -14.70
N THR A 136 -2.69 9.32 -13.82
CA THR A 136 -2.83 7.87 -13.71
C THR A 136 -3.41 7.27 -14.99
N GLN A 137 -4.43 7.91 -15.57
CA GLN A 137 -5.01 7.54 -16.86
C GLN A 137 -3.99 7.69 -17.99
N GLU A 138 -3.23 8.81 -18.05
CA GLU A 138 -2.19 9.04 -19.07
C GLU A 138 -1.13 7.92 -19.10
N LEU A 139 -0.87 7.28 -17.96
CA LEU A 139 0.06 6.15 -17.82
C LEU A 139 -0.58 4.78 -18.13
N GLY A 140 -1.87 4.75 -18.45
CA GLY A 140 -2.61 3.49 -18.62
C GLY A 140 -2.76 2.68 -17.33
N CYS A 141 -2.58 3.31 -16.16
CA CYS A 141 -2.63 2.65 -14.87
C CYS A 141 -4.05 2.60 -14.33
N LYS A 142 -4.40 1.48 -13.68
CA LYS A 142 -5.74 1.23 -13.15
C LYS A 142 -5.97 1.80 -11.76
N TYR A 143 -4.93 1.89 -10.94
CA TYR A 143 -5.06 2.18 -9.51
C TYR A 143 -4.35 3.48 -9.13
N MET A 144 -5.04 4.30 -8.34
CA MET A 144 -4.44 5.45 -7.65
C MET A 144 -4.63 5.28 -6.14
N SER A 145 -3.52 5.33 -5.41
CA SER A 145 -3.46 5.17 -3.96
C SER A 145 -3.35 6.51 -3.25
N THR A 146 -3.82 6.55 -2.01
CA THR A 146 -3.60 7.65 -1.06
C THR A 146 -3.84 7.20 0.36
N HIS A 147 -3.21 7.85 1.33
CA HIS A 147 -3.68 7.90 2.70
C HIS A 147 -4.90 8.83 2.79
N ALA A 148 -6.03 8.33 3.25
CA ALA A 148 -7.22 9.18 3.43
C ALA A 148 -7.28 9.83 4.83
N GLY A 149 -6.36 9.48 5.71
CA GLY A 149 -6.30 9.92 7.10
C GLY A 149 -7.04 8.98 8.05
N PHE A 150 -7.09 9.34 9.30
CA PHE A 150 -7.64 8.49 10.35
C PHE A 150 -9.16 8.39 10.27
N LEU A 151 -9.66 7.18 10.38
CA LEU A 151 -11.07 6.85 10.50
C LEU A 151 -11.45 6.94 11.98
N ASP A 152 -12.27 7.91 12.35
CA ASP A 152 -12.66 8.14 13.75
C ASP A 152 -14.19 8.07 13.91
N GLU A 153 -14.69 6.88 14.27
CA GLU A 153 -16.12 6.67 14.54
C GLU A 153 -16.61 7.34 15.82
N SER A 154 -15.69 7.75 16.71
CA SER A 154 -16.05 8.48 17.94
C SER A 154 -16.43 9.94 17.67
N ASP A 155 -16.03 10.50 16.51
CA ASP A 155 -16.52 11.79 16.01
C ASP A 155 -17.44 11.58 14.79
N PRO A 156 -18.79 11.51 14.98
CA PRO A 156 -19.73 11.27 13.89
C PRO A 156 -19.68 12.31 12.76
N LYS A 157 -19.25 13.55 13.06
CA LYS A 157 -19.13 14.61 12.04
C LYS A 157 -17.88 14.39 11.18
N ALA A 158 -16.77 14.10 11.81
CA ALA A 158 -15.52 13.76 11.09
C ALA A 158 -15.72 12.48 10.26
N TYR A 159 -16.33 11.46 10.85
CA TYR A 159 -16.63 10.20 10.16
C TYR A 159 -17.52 10.39 8.92
N LYS A 160 -18.64 11.12 9.06
CA LYS A 160 -19.52 11.43 7.92
C LYS A 160 -18.76 12.15 6.81
N LYS A 161 -17.96 13.16 7.19
CA LYS A 161 -17.13 13.90 6.25
C LYS A 161 -16.11 13.00 5.54
N TYR A 162 -15.48 12.07 6.26
CA TYR A 162 -14.58 11.09 5.69
C TYR A 162 -15.28 10.25 4.62
N VAL A 163 -16.44 9.66 4.93
CA VAL A 163 -17.24 8.85 4.00
C VAL A 163 -17.59 9.66 2.74
N GLU A 164 -18.13 10.87 2.90
CA GLU A 164 -18.53 11.75 1.80
C GLU A 164 -17.34 12.12 0.89
N ARG A 165 -16.18 12.40 1.48
CA ARG A 165 -14.98 12.78 0.74
C ARG A 165 -14.33 11.61 0.02
N VAL A 166 -14.27 10.42 0.63
CA VAL A 166 -13.81 9.21 -0.07
C VAL A 166 -14.76 8.85 -1.23
N ALA A 167 -16.07 8.98 -1.02
CA ALA A 167 -17.04 8.76 -2.08
C ALA A 167 -16.83 9.74 -3.25
N TRP A 168 -16.59 11.03 -2.97
CA TRP A 168 -16.27 12.02 -3.98
C TRP A 168 -14.98 11.67 -4.72
N MET A 169 -13.91 11.30 -4.01
CA MET A 169 -12.64 10.89 -4.62
C MET A 169 -12.79 9.68 -5.53
N ARG A 170 -13.54 8.67 -5.09
CA ARG A 170 -13.89 7.49 -5.91
C ARG A 170 -14.58 7.89 -7.20
N ASP A 171 -15.59 8.76 -7.11
CA ASP A 171 -16.38 9.18 -8.26
C ASP A 171 -15.58 10.05 -9.22
N GLU A 172 -14.67 10.87 -8.68
CA GLU A 172 -13.71 11.63 -9.48
C GLU A 172 -12.74 10.71 -10.25
N CYS A 173 -12.14 9.74 -9.57
CA CYS A 173 -11.26 8.75 -10.20
C CYS A 173 -11.96 7.97 -11.31
N ARG A 174 -13.22 7.60 -11.11
CA ARG A 174 -14.02 6.86 -12.11
C ARG A 174 -14.18 7.59 -13.43
N LYS A 175 -14.22 8.93 -13.43
CA LYS A 175 -14.31 9.73 -14.67
C LYS A 175 -13.14 9.47 -15.61
N TYR A 176 -12.01 9.05 -15.06
CA TYR A 176 -10.78 8.74 -15.77
C TYR A 176 -10.50 7.24 -15.89
N GLY A 177 -11.48 6.38 -15.55
CA GLY A 177 -11.31 4.93 -15.58
C GLY A 177 -10.37 4.39 -14.48
N VAL A 178 -10.07 5.20 -13.46
CA VAL A 178 -9.15 4.88 -12.36
C VAL A 178 -9.93 4.37 -11.15
N THR A 179 -9.41 3.36 -10.49
CA THR A 179 -9.92 2.85 -9.22
C THR A 179 -9.12 3.45 -8.07
N LEU A 180 -9.81 4.12 -7.14
CA LEU A 180 -9.21 4.58 -5.89
C LEU A 180 -8.90 3.39 -4.99
N ILE A 181 -7.70 3.32 -4.44
CA ILE A 181 -7.32 2.39 -3.38
C ILE A 181 -6.79 3.18 -2.18
N LEU A 182 -7.22 2.82 -0.96
CA LEU A 182 -6.78 3.47 0.26
C LEU A 182 -5.61 2.70 0.85
N GLU A 183 -4.57 3.40 1.23
CA GLU A 183 -3.47 2.79 1.96
C GLU A 183 -3.85 2.60 3.41
N SER A 184 -3.73 1.35 3.90
CA SER A 184 -4.09 0.97 5.26
C SER A 184 -2.99 1.30 6.27
N GLY A 185 -3.36 1.32 7.56
CA GLY A 185 -2.45 1.43 8.68
C GLY A 185 -2.79 2.51 9.68
N GLN A 186 -3.61 3.49 9.31
CA GLN A 186 -4.04 4.57 10.21
C GLN A 186 -5.32 4.21 11.00
N GLU A 187 -5.97 3.12 10.65
CA GLU A 187 -7.18 2.55 11.26
C GLU A 187 -6.98 1.08 11.63
N THR A 188 -7.85 0.54 12.45
CA THR A 188 -7.89 -0.91 12.69
C THR A 188 -8.48 -1.64 11.49
N ALA A 189 -8.21 -2.94 11.37
CA ALA A 189 -8.79 -3.76 10.30
C ALA A 189 -10.31 -3.81 10.39
N GLU A 190 -10.85 -3.86 11.59
CA GLU A 190 -12.28 -3.89 11.89
C GLU A 190 -12.96 -2.59 11.46
N ASP A 191 -12.39 -1.44 11.81
CA ASP A 191 -12.94 -0.13 11.42
C ASP A 191 -12.92 0.04 9.90
N LEU A 192 -11.81 -0.34 9.25
CA LEU A 192 -11.70 -0.28 7.79
C LEU A 192 -12.70 -1.25 7.11
N ALA A 193 -12.85 -2.47 7.62
CA ALA A 193 -13.81 -3.42 7.09
C ALA A 193 -15.27 -2.96 7.26
N ALA A 194 -15.59 -2.27 8.35
CA ALA A 194 -16.91 -1.66 8.57
C ALA A 194 -17.17 -0.45 7.64
N PHE A 195 -16.10 0.26 7.27
CA PHE A 195 -16.15 1.40 6.37
C PHE A 195 -16.30 1.01 4.88
N MET A 196 -15.55 0.00 4.40
CA MET A 196 -15.47 -0.33 2.96
C MET A 196 -16.82 -0.55 2.26
N PRO A 197 -17.85 -1.19 2.87
CA PRO A 197 -19.16 -1.31 2.27
C PRO A 197 -19.89 0.02 2.04
N LYS A 198 -19.52 1.10 2.75
CA LYS A 198 -20.12 2.43 2.61
C LYS A 198 -19.64 3.17 1.35
N VAL A 199 -18.52 2.73 0.78
CA VAL A 199 -17.90 3.30 -0.43
C VAL A 199 -17.59 2.21 -1.47
N PRO A 200 -18.60 1.53 -2.01
CA PRO A 200 -18.39 0.41 -2.92
C PRO A 200 -17.59 0.85 -4.15
N GLY A 201 -16.64 0.01 -4.56
CA GLY A 201 -15.76 0.27 -5.70
C GLY A 201 -14.43 0.93 -5.33
N VAL A 202 -14.20 1.27 -4.05
CA VAL A 202 -12.88 1.57 -3.50
C VAL A 202 -12.18 0.27 -3.13
N GLY A 203 -10.86 0.20 -3.31
CA GLY A 203 -10.04 -0.92 -2.86
C GLY A 203 -9.06 -0.52 -1.75
N ILE A 204 -8.23 -1.46 -1.36
CA ILE A 204 -7.17 -1.25 -0.35
C ILE A 204 -5.81 -1.51 -0.99
N ASN A 205 -4.88 -0.59 -0.78
CA ASN A 205 -3.45 -0.81 -0.82
C ASN A 205 -3.04 -1.22 0.59
N PHE A 206 -2.85 -2.52 0.82
CA PHE A 206 -2.61 -3.05 2.15
C PHE A 206 -1.15 -2.88 2.54
N ASP A 207 -0.89 -2.02 3.51
CA ASP A 207 0.43 -1.89 4.13
C ASP A 207 0.42 -2.58 5.51
N PRO A 208 1.05 -3.75 5.62
CA PRO A 208 1.10 -4.49 6.88
C PRO A 208 2.00 -3.84 7.93
N ALA A 209 3.06 -3.15 7.52
CA ALA A 209 3.99 -2.50 8.43
C ALA A 209 3.38 -1.23 9.04
N ASN A 210 2.59 -0.47 8.28
CA ASN A 210 1.91 0.71 8.81
C ASN A 210 0.96 0.33 9.97
N MET A 211 0.32 -0.84 9.94
CA MET A 211 -0.49 -1.29 11.07
C MET A 211 0.34 -1.44 12.36
N ILE A 212 1.59 -1.88 12.24
CA ILE A 212 2.53 -2.01 13.37
C ILE A 212 3.04 -0.62 13.78
N LEU A 213 3.45 0.20 12.81
CA LEU A 213 3.99 1.56 13.05
C LEU A 213 2.98 2.46 13.78
N TYR A 214 1.70 2.37 13.42
CA TYR A 214 0.61 3.14 14.02
C TYR A 214 -0.06 2.43 15.21
N ALA A 215 0.42 1.25 15.63
CA ALA A 215 -0.18 0.44 16.69
C ALA A 215 -1.68 0.13 16.45
N LYS A 216 -2.04 -0.29 15.22
CA LYS A 216 -3.42 -0.55 14.78
C LYS A 216 -3.79 -2.02 14.67
N GLY A 217 -2.91 -2.91 15.07
CA GLY A 217 -3.19 -4.34 15.13
C GLY A 217 -2.15 -5.21 14.46
N LYS A 218 -2.45 -6.50 14.37
CA LYS A 218 -1.52 -7.50 13.83
C LYS A 218 -1.81 -7.76 12.34
N PRO A 219 -0.81 -7.62 11.44
CA PRO A 219 -0.99 -7.72 9.99
C PRO A 219 -1.64 -9.03 9.52
N MET A 220 -1.24 -10.18 10.09
CA MET A 220 -1.80 -11.48 9.71
C MET A 220 -3.28 -11.64 10.06
N GLN A 221 -3.76 -10.98 11.12
CA GLN A 221 -5.18 -10.96 11.48
C GLN A 221 -5.94 -9.99 10.56
N ALA A 222 -5.40 -8.80 10.36
CA ALA A 222 -5.95 -7.78 9.48
C ALA A 222 -6.10 -8.29 8.04
N LEU A 223 -5.12 -9.04 7.52
CA LEU A 223 -5.19 -9.65 6.21
C LEU A 223 -6.46 -10.46 6.00
N LYS A 224 -6.84 -11.31 6.97
CA LYS A 224 -8.03 -12.16 6.88
C LYS A 224 -9.32 -11.35 6.84
N VAL A 225 -9.36 -10.24 7.55
CA VAL A 225 -10.51 -9.33 7.61
C VAL A 225 -10.64 -8.50 6.34
N LEU A 226 -9.50 -7.97 5.83
CA LEU A 226 -9.48 -6.99 4.74
C LEU A 226 -9.34 -7.61 3.35
N TYR A 227 -9.02 -8.91 3.25
CA TYR A 227 -8.74 -9.60 1.99
C TYR A 227 -9.72 -9.30 0.84
N PRO A 228 -11.06 -9.21 1.04
CA PRO A 228 -11.99 -8.95 -0.07
C PRO A 228 -11.75 -7.64 -0.83
N TRP A 229 -11.14 -6.66 -0.17
CA TRP A 229 -10.92 -5.31 -0.73
C TRP A 229 -9.47 -5.08 -1.16
N ILE A 230 -8.51 -5.94 -0.81
CA ILE A 230 -7.09 -5.77 -1.14
C ILE A 230 -6.90 -5.84 -2.67
N ARG A 231 -6.23 -4.83 -3.22
CA ARG A 231 -5.87 -4.73 -4.64
C ARG A 231 -4.37 -4.68 -4.87
N GLN A 232 -3.64 -4.16 -3.91
CA GLN A 232 -2.19 -4.08 -3.86
C GLN A 232 -1.71 -4.31 -2.44
N VAL A 233 -0.48 -4.78 -2.28
CA VAL A 233 0.17 -5.00 -0.99
C VAL A 233 1.53 -4.31 -1.00
N HIS A 234 1.82 -3.53 0.04
CA HIS A 234 3.17 -3.08 0.31
C HIS A 234 3.99 -4.17 0.99
N VAL A 235 5.18 -4.39 0.47
CA VAL A 235 6.21 -5.27 1.07
C VAL A 235 7.11 -4.38 1.91
N LYS A 236 6.69 -4.16 3.14
CA LYS A 236 7.30 -3.31 4.15
C LYS A 236 7.23 -4.03 5.50
N ASP A 237 8.22 -3.86 6.36
CA ASP A 237 8.28 -4.54 7.66
C ASP A 237 8.60 -3.56 8.79
N ALA A 238 8.13 -3.88 9.99
CA ALA A 238 8.30 -3.05 11.17
C ALA A 238 8.26 -3.87 12.45
N CYS A 239 8.80 -3.28 13.51
CA CYS A 239 8.64 -3.74 14.89
C CYS A 239 7.77 -2.76 15.69
N GLU A 240 6.92 -3.29 16.58
CA GLU A 240 6.12 -2.49 17.50
C GLU A 240 6.98 -1.64 18.44
N THR A 241 6.48 -0.44 18.73
CA THR A 241 7.07 0.37 19.80
C THR A 241 6.78 -0.24 21.17
N LYS A 242 7.74 -0.11 22.08
CA LYS A 242 7.55 -0.45 23.51
C LYS A 242 7.00 0.72 24.34
N VAL A 243 6.91 1.91 23.72
CA VAL A 243 6.46 3.14 24.39
C VAL A 243 5.12 3.56 23.78
N PRO A 244 4.00 3.42 24.48
CA PRO A 244 2.69 3.80 23.99
C PRO A 244 2.66 5.24 23.47
N GLY A 245 2.00 5.46 22.32
CA GLY A 245 1.86 6.80 21.73
C GLY A 245 3.06 7.26 20.90
N THR A 246 4.07 6.40 20.72
CA THR A 246 5.19 6.65 19.80
C THR A 246 5.13 5.75 18.59
N TRP A 247 5.92 6.09 17.57
CA TRP A 247 6.06 5.28 16.36
C TRP A 247 6.69 3.91 16.65
N GLY A 248 6.25 2.89 15.92
CA GLY A 248 7.03 1.68 15.73
C GLY A 248 8.32 1.97 14.95
N THR A 249 9.11 0.95 14.71
CA THR A 249 10.39 1.08 13.97
C THR A 249 10.31 0.27 12.68
N GLU A 250 10.45 0.94 11.54
CA GLU A 250 10.57 0.27 10.25
C GLU A 250 11.93 -0.45 10.15
N VAL A 251 11.89 -1.69 9.70
CA VAL A 251 13.07 -2.56 9.51
C VAL A 251 13.08 -3.13 8.08
N ALA A 252 14.17 -3.78 7.69
CA ALA A 252 14.23 -4.43 6.38
C ALA A 252 13.22 -5.59 6.32
N TRP A 253 12.71 -5.88 5.11
CA TRP A 253 11.73 -6.93 4.90
C TRP A 253 12.20 -8.30 5.41
N GLY A 254 11.37 -8.89 6.28
CA GLY A 254 11.66 -10.18 6.93
C GLY A 254 12.38 -10.07 8.27
N GLU A 255 12.73 -8.85 8.72
CA GLU A 255 13.40 -8.61 10.01
C GLU A 255 12.43 -8.11 11.10
N GLY A 256 11.17 -7.85 10.72
CA GLY A 256 10.14 -7.33 11.62
C GLY A 256 9.05 -8.34 11.97
N GLU A 257 7.90 -7.80 12.36
CA GLU A 257 6.77 -8.55 12.91
C GLU A 257 5.65 -8.83 11.88
N VAL A 258 5.81 -8.40 10.62
CA VAL A 258 4.84 -8.70 9.54
C VAL A 258 4.84 -10.20 9.23
N GLY A 259 5.98 -10.84 9.35
CA GLY A 259 6.11 -12.28 9.11
C GLY A 259 6.69 -12.64 7.73
N GLY A 260 7.15 -11.67 6.95
CA GLY A 260 7.92 -11.88 5.73
C GLY A 260 7.32 -12.94 4.79
N LYS A 261 8.04 -14.04 4.57
CA LYS A 261 7.62 -15.12 3.67
C LYS A 261 6.29 -15.79 4.08
N SER A 262 6.00 -15.91 5.37
CA SER A 262 4.73 -16.50 5.83
C SER A 262 3.53 -15.59 5.51
N PHE A 263 3.71 -14.28 5.56
CA PHE A 263 2.68 -13.32 5.14
C PHE A 263 2.38 -13.44 3.64
N VAL A 264 3.42 -13.54 2.80
CA VAL A 264 3.26 -13.76 1.36
C VAL A 264 2.58 -15.10 1.08
N ALA A 265 2.99 -16.18 1.78
CA ALA A 265 2.40 -17.49 1.61
C ALA A 265 0.90 -17.51 1.97
N GLU A 266 0.48 -16.82 3.02
CA GLU A 266 -0.94 -16.68 3.39
C GLU A 266 -1.73 -15.93 2.31
N LEU A 267 -1.19 -14.83 1.76
CA LEU A 267 -1.81 -14.11 0.64
C LEU A 267 -2.02 -15.01 -0.59
N GLU A 268 -1.01 -15.74 -1.00
CA GLU A 268 -1.11 -16.65 -2.16
C GLU A 268 -2.07 -17.83 -1.87
N ALA A 269 -2.10 -18.34 -0.64
CA ALA A 269 -3.04 -19.37 -0.23
C ALA A 269 -4.50 -18.90 -0.26
N LEU A 270 -4.75 -17.62 0.04
CA LEU A 270 -6.05 -16.97 -0.13
C LEU A 270 -6.41 -16.71 -1.61
N GLY A 271 -5.49 -16.96 -2.53
CA GLY A 271 -5.70 -16.76 -3.97
C GLY A 271 -5.44 -15.35 -4.46
N TYR A 272 -4.65 -14.55 -3.75
CA TYR A 272 -4.32 -13.18 -4.12
C TYR A 272 -3.65 -13.09 -5.50
N LYS A 273 -4.12 -12.18 -6.35
CA LYS A 273 -3.64 -11.97 -7.72
C LYS A 273 -3.13 -10.55 -7.99
N GLY A 274 -3.14 -9.71 -6.96
CA GLY A 274 -2.64 -8.33 -7.08
C GLY A 274 -1.11 -8.24 -7.02
N ASN A 275 -0.62 -7.02 -6.93
CA ASN A 275 0.80 -6.70 -6.95
C ASN A 275 1.40 -6.64 -5.55
N TYR A 276 2.66 -7.03 -5.46
CA TYR A 276 3.54 -6.85 -4.29
C TYR A 276 4.52 -5.72 -4.59
N VAL A 277 4.45 -4.64 -3.83
CA VAL A 277 5.26 -3.46 -4.09
C VAL A 277 6.15 -3.18 -2.88
N VAL A 278 7.46 -3.30 -3.08
CA VAL A 278 8.45 -3.07 -2.03
C VAL A 278 8.46 -1.59 -1.66
N GLU A 279 8.29 -1.31 -0.38
CA GLU A 279 8.43 0.01 0.20
C GLU A 279 9.50 0.00 1.29
N ARG A 280 10.38 1.01 1.29
CA ARG A 280 11.42 1.19 2.28
C ARG A 280 11.67 2.68 2.49
N GLU A 281 11.27 3.22 3.65
CA GLU A 281 11.34 4.65 3.94
C GLU A 281 12.41 5.00 4.99
N ALA A 282 12.86 4.03 5.76
CA ALA A 282 13.89 4.18 6.79
C ALA A 282 15.13 3.31 6.51
N GLY A 283 16.16 3.41 7.35
CA GLY A 283 17.40 2.64 7.26
C GLY A 283 18.48 3.29 6.40
N ASP A 284 19.71 2.86 6.63
CA ASP A 284 20.91 3.46 6.01
C ASP A 284 21.24 2.87 4.64
N ASP A 285 20.77 1.65 4.34
CA ASP A 285 21.01 0.95 3.05
C ASP A 285 19.68 0.61 2.35
N ARG A 286 18.85 1.61 2.04
CA ARG A 286 17.57 1.39 1.35
C ARG A 286 17.73 0.66 0.01
N PRO A 287 18.67 1.01 -0.88
CA PRO A 287 18.84 0.28 -2.14
C PRO A 287 19.18 -1.21 -1.94
N GLY A 288 20.02 -1.53 -0.96
CA GLY A 288 20.35 -2.91 -0.61
C GLY A 288 19.15 -3.65 -0.02
N ASP A 289 18.39 -3.02 0.88
CA ASP A 289 17.17 -3.56 1.48
C ASP A 289 16.11 -3.86 0.43
N ILE A 290 15.85 -2.91 -0.48
CA ILE A 290 14.90 -3.07 -1.60
C ILE A 290 15.33 -4.25 -2.48
N SER A 291 16.61 -4.30 -2.88
CA SER A 291 17.12 -5.38 -3.72
C SER A 291 17.03 -6.74 -3.03
N ARG A 292 17.22 -6.81 -1.71
CA ARG A 292 17.03 -8.03 -0.92
C ARG A 292 15.57 -8.45 -0.89
N ALA A 293 14.65 -7.52 -0.63
CA ALA A 293 13.22 -7.79 -0.60
C ALA A 293 12.71 -8.32 -1.95
N VAL A 294 13.08 -7.68 -3.06
CA VAL A 294 12.75 -8.14 -4.41
C VAL A 294 13.23 -9.57 -4.64
N ARG A 295 14.50 -9.86 -4.34
CA ARG A 295 15.04 -11.23 -4.50
C ARG A 295 14.34 -12.26 -3.61
N GLN A 296 13.85 -11.87 -2.44
CA GLN A 296 13.09 -12.78 -1.56
C GLN A 296 11.71 -13.12 -2.10
N LEU A 297 11.10 -12.23 -2.90
CA LEU A 297 9.80 -12.44 -3.52
C LEU A 297 9.88 -13.30 -4.77
N VAL A 298 10.88 -13.07 -5.63
CA VAL A 298 10.96 -13.67 -6.99
C VAL A 298 11.79 -14.95 -7.07
N LYS A 299 12.38 -15.38 -5.95
CA LYS A 299 13.21 -16.61 -5.90
C LYS A 299 12.53 -17.77 -5.23
#